data_f82114d53cdd1f872da564738f6fa158
#
_entry.id   f82114d53cdd1f872da564738f6fa158
#
_cell.length_a   1.000
_cell.length_b   1.000
_cell.length_c   1.000
_cell.angle_alpha   90.00
_cell.angle_beta   90.00
_cell.angle_gamma   90.00
#
_symmetry.space_group_name_H-M   'P 1'
#
loop_
_entity.id
_entity.type
_entity.pdbx_description
1 polymer ?
#
loop_
_entity_poly.entity_id
_entity_poly.type
_entity_poly.pdbx_seq_one_letter_code
_entity_poly.pdbx_strand_id
1 'polypeptide(L)'
;MRLRLSAISAFAFAAACTLAPAASFAAQADCPNGGTVRFGVEPYDTSAKLVPIYDHIGKVLADAIGCDVQIFVTTNYNAEIEAMRSGKLEVGEFGPLGYVLAHQVAKAEAVAAFSNAEGKPDSYWASIVTWPGSGITTVAEIRGHSFAFSDPASTSGHLFPALGLRKAGLDPDKDVKGIYAGSHTSSFEAIYNHKVDAGELNSEQLESAKQRGQYKEGVVVFLWKSDPIPTDPISVRGDLPEGFKKRLIAALQNLDLSKLPEDDRKIMGLGGTRFVPQTDEAYNGIRDLVSTLNIDLNKLD
;
A
#
# COMPACT_ATOMS: atom_id res chain seq x y z
N MET A 1 -50.00 65.97 -51.70
CA MET A 1 -49.38 64.68 -52.00
C MET A 1 -48.16 64.57 -51.09
N ARG A 2 -48.29 63.88 -49.96
CA ARG A 2 -47.20 63.79 -48.97
C ARG A 2 -46.72 62.33 -48.93
N LEU A 3 -45.43 62.05 -49.34
CA LEU A 3 -44.75 60.78 -49.24
C LEU A 3 -44.38 60.55 -47.74
N ARG A 4 -44.71 59.39 -47.24
CA ARG A 4 -44.18 58.89 -45.94
C ARG A 4 -43.04 57.93 -46.24
N LEU A 5 -41.86 58.27 -45.77
CA LEU A 5 -40.75 57.32 -45.68
C LEU A 5 -40.92 56.41 -44.45
N SER A 6 -40.90 55.08 -44.68
CA SER A 6 -40.86 54.09 -43.60
C SER A 6 -39.42 53.73 -43.33
N ALA A 7 -38.95 53.88 -42.10
CA ALA A 7 -37.64 53.46 -41.64
C ALA A 7 -37.67 51.94 -41.30
N ILE A 8 -36.78 51.17 -41.91
CA ILE A 8 -36.55 49.74 -41.60
C ILE A 8 -35.45 49.65 -40.55
N SER A 9 -35.82 49.25 -39.35
CA SER A 9 -34.83 48.93 -38.26
C SER A 9 -34.28 47.55 -38.45
N ALA A 10 -32.97 47.43 -38.77
CA ALA A 10 -32.25 46.17 -38.78
C ALA A 10 -31.88 45.77 -37.35
N PHE A 11 -32.44 44.67 -36.86
CA PHE A 11 -32.01 44.01 -35.61
C PHE A 11 -30.78 43.13 -35.92
N ALA A 12 -29.61 43.54 -35.40
CA ALA A 12 -28.43 42.72 -35.41
C ALA A 12 -28.50 41.69 -34.28
N PHE A 13 -28.66 40.42 -34.62
CA PHE A 13 -28.54 39.30 -33.68
C PHE A 13 -27.06 39.02 -33.43
N ALA A 14 -26.51 39.40 -32.30
CA ALA A 14 -25.21 39.03 -31.86
C ALA A 14 -25.28 37.58 -31.33
N ALA A 15 -24.77 36.60 -32.08
CA ALA A 15 -24.57 35.22 -31.64
C ALA A 15 -23.39 35.19 -30.66
N ALA A 16 -23.65 35.11 -29.39
CA ALA A 16 -22.64 34.81 -28.38
C ALA A 16 -22.29 33.32 -28.46
N CYS A 17 -21.16 32.96 -29.12
CA CYS A 17 -20.56 31.64 -29.04
C CYS A 17 -20.02 31.46 -27.63
N THR A 18 -20.70 30.71 -26.79
CA THR A 18 -20.17 30.21 -25.51
C THR A 18 -19.16 29.11 -25.81
N LEU A 19 -17.89 29.46 -25.72
CA LEU A 19 -16.80 28.47 -25.67
C LEU A 19 -16.93 27.69 -24.37
N ALA A 20 -17.55 26.50 -24.42
CA ALA A 20 -17.50 25.54 -23.33
C ALA A 20 -16.05 25.02 -23.18
N PRO A 21 -15.55 24.79 -21.94
CA PRO A 21 -14.16 24.38 -21.76
C PRO A 21 -13.96 22.97 -22.31
N ALA A 22 -13.21 22.87 -23.43
CA ALA A 22 -12.79 21.61 -24.04
C ALA A 22 -11.76 20.82 -23.19
N ALA A 23 -11.35 21.38 -22.05
CA ALA A 23 -10.31 20.79 -21.20
C ALA A 23 -10.74 19.47 -20.51
N SER A 24 -12.01 19.28 -20.19
CA SER A 24 -12.48 18.04 -19.53
C SER A 24 -12.47 16.82 -20.45
N PHE A 25 -12.77 17.00 -21.74
CA PHE A 25 -12.79 15.87 -22.69
C PHE A 25 -11.40 15.37 -23.09
N ALA A 26 -10.39 16.23 -23.13
CA ALA A 26 -9.02 15.82 -23.44
C ALA A 26 -8.38 15.01 -22.31
N ALA A 27 -8.65 15.35 -21.02
CA ALA A 27 -8.12 14.62 -19.87
C ALA A 27 -8.68 13.18 -19.79
N GLN A 28 -9.95 12.99 -20.12
CA GLN A 28 -10.60 11.68 -20.08
C GLN A 28 -10.20 10.77 -21.26
N ALA A 29 -9.79 11.35 -22.41
CA ALA A 29 -9.32 10.60 -23.57
C ALA A 29 -7.98 9.88 -23.32
N ASP A 30 -7.16 10.37 -22.39
CA ASP A 30 -5.83 9.79 -22.06
C ASP A 30 -5.87 8.78 -20.91
N CYS A 31 -7.03 8.55 -20.30
CA CYS A 31 -7.15 7.58 -19.20
C CYS A 31 -7.08 6.14 -19.74
N PRO A 32 -6.39 5.22 -19.04
CA PRO A 32 -6.33 3.82 -19.47
C PRO A 32 -7.71 3.13 -19.34
N ASN A 33 -7.84 1.95 -19.95
CA ASN A 33 -8.99 1.06 -19.80
C ASN A 33 -10.36 1.74 -20.01
N GLY A 34 -10.44 2.65 -20.97
CA GLY A 34 -11.69 3.36 -21.28
C GLY A 34 -12.12 4.38 -20.21
N GLY A 35 -11.19 4.87 -19.42
CA GLY A 35 -11.45 5.92 -18.43
C GLY A 35 -11.05 5.56 -17.00
N THR A 36 -10.59 4.33 -16.74
CA THR A 36 -10.41 3.79 -15.38
C THR A 36 -8.94 3.47 -15.08
N VAL A 37 -8.46 3.90 -13.92
CA VAL A 37 -7.20 3.49 -13.29
C VAL A 37 -7.52 2.41 -12.25
N ARG A 38 -6.85 1.28 -12.32
CA ARG A 38 -7.00 0.18 -11.37
C ARG A 38 -5.87 0.25 -10.37
N PHE A 39 -6.22 0.39 -9.09
CA PHE A 39 -5.30 0.51 -7.98
C PHE A 39 -5.37 -0.76 -7.11
N GLY A 40 -4.30 -1.53 -7.08
CA GLY A 40 -4.12 -2.72 -6.24
C GLY A 40 -3.70 -2.35 -4.83
N VAL A 41 -4.13 -3.15 -3.87
CA VAL A 41 -3.77 -3.03 -2.45
C VAL A 41 -3.51 -4.42 -1.90
N GLU A 42 -2.39 -4.60 -1.22
CA GLU A 42 -2.07 -5.83 -0.50
C GLU A 42 -3.08 -6.10 0.62
N PRO A 43 -3.45 -7.37 0.87
CA PRO A 43 -4.41 -7.71 1.94
C PRO A 43 -3.72 -7.78 3.32
N TYR A 44 -3.07 -6.70 3.77
CA TYR A 44 -2.43 -6.65 5.08
C TYR A 44 -3.44 -6.66 6.25
N ASP A 45 -4.69 -6.27 5.98
CA ASP A 45 -5.85 -6.43 6.85
C ASP A 45 -7.03 -7.01 6.05
N THR A 46 -8.19 -7.18 6.65
CA THR A 46 -9.38 -7.68 5.98
C THR A 46 -9.90 -6.70 4.92
N SER A 47 -10.36 -7.23 3.78
CA SER A 47 -10.94 -6.39 2.71
C SER A 47 -12.11 -5.52 3.20
N ALA A 48 -12.88 -5.99 4.19
CA ALA A 48 -13.97 -5.22 4.78
C ALA A 48 -13.50 -3.91 5.44
N LYS A 49 -12.22 -3.83 5.87
CA LYS A 49 -11.61 -2.62 6.42
C LYS A 49 -10.87 -1.82 5.36
N LEU A 50 -10.12 -2.49 4.50
CA LEU A 50 -9.27 -1.81 3.51
C LEU A 50 -10.09 -1.13 2.41
N VAL A 51 -11.09 -1.82 1.85
CA VAL A 51 -11.87 -1.30 0.73
C VAL A 51 -12.48 0.09 1.01
N PRO A 52 -13.19 0.34 2.10
CA PRO A 52 -13.77 1.66 2.34
C PRO A 52 -12.72 2.79 2.42
N ILE A 53 -11.58 2.51 3.06
CA ILE A 53 -10.49 3.49 3.25
C ILE A 53 -9.85 3.81 1.90
N TYR A 54 -9.47 2.78 1.13
CA TYR A 54 -8.85 2.97 -0.18
C TYR A 54 -9.82 3.52 -1.22
N ASP A 55 -11.12 3.27 -1.11
CA ASP A 55 -12.14 3.95 -1.93
C ASP A 55 -12.14 5.46 -1.70
N HIS A 56 -11.90 5.92 -0.47
CA HIS A 56 -11.74 7.35 -0.20
C HIS A 56 -10.44 7.89 -0.82
N ILE A 57 -9.32 7.17 -0.71
CA ILE A 57 -8.06 7.53 -1.39
C ILE A 57 -8.28 7.57 -2.91
N GLY A 58 -8.94 6.55 -3.45
CA GLY A 58 -9.28 6.46 -4.87
C GLY A 58 -10.09 7.66 -5.37
N LYS A 59 -11.07 8.13 -4.60
CA LYS A 59 -11.85 9.34 -4.93
C LYS A 59 -10.99 10.59 -4.98
N VAL A 60 -10.09 10.78 -3.98
CA VAL A 60 -9.17 11.93 -3.97
C VAL A 60 -8.23 11.88 -5.18
N LEU A 61 -7.74 10.69 -5.52
CA LEU A 61 -6.89 10.48 -6.71
C LEU A 61 -7.66 10.72 -8.01
N ALA A 62 -8.89 10.21 -8.11
CA ALA A 62 -9.75 10.40 -9.28
C ALA A 62 -9.99 11.88 -9.59
N ASP A 63 -10.28 12.68 -8.57
CA ASP A 63 -10.42 14.14 -8.69
C ASP A 63 -9.13 14.81 -9.20
N ALA A 64 -7.98 14.31 -8.76
CA ALA A 64 -6.68 14.87 -9.13
C ALA A 64 -6.25 14.54 -10.57
N ILE A 65 -6.60 13.36 -11.08
CA ILE A 65 -6.16 12.90 -12.41
C ILE A 65 -7.23 13.02 -13.50
N GLY A 66 -8.50 13.23 -13.13
CA GLY A 66 -9.62 13.27 -14.07
C GLY A 66 -9.97 11.92 -14.71
N CYS A 67 -9.64 10.81 -14.05
CA CYS A 67 -9.99 9.44 -14.45
C CYS A 67 -10.74 8.76 -13.30
N ASP A 68 -11.60 7.79 -13.59
CA ASP A 68 -12.13 6.91 -12.54
C ASP A 68 -11.00 6.11 -11.89
N VAL A 69 -11.10 5.87 -10.59
CA VAL A 69 -10.17 5.01 -9.86
C VAL A 69 -10.95 3.88 -9.20
N GLN A 70 -10.56 2.65 -9.50
CA GLN A 70 -11.13 1.45 -8.90
C GLN A 70 -10.10 0.77 -8.00
N ILE A 71 -10.50 0.46 -6.79
CA ILE A 71 -9.66 -0.20 -5.78
C ILE A 71 -9.86 -1.71 -5.84
N PHE A 72 -8.75 -2.44 -5.80
CA PHE A 72 -8.71 -3.89 -5.78
C PHE A 72 -7.86 -4.37 -4.61
N VAL A 73 -8.48 -4.75 -3.51
CA VAL A 73 -7.78 -5.52 -2.46
C VAL A 73 -7.61 -6.94 -2.97
N THR A 74 -6.38 -7.37 -3.14
CA THR A 74 -6.05 -8.68 -3.74
C THR A 74 -6.21 -9.83 -2.76
N THR A 75 -6.10 -11.07 -3.23
CA THR A 75 -6.28 -12.26 -2.37
C THR A 75 -5.04 -12.61 -1.56
N ASN A 76 -3.85 -12.25 -2.05
CA ASN A 76 -2.56 -12.33 -1.39
C ASN A 76 -1.58 -11.37 -2.08
N TYR A 77 -0.40 -11.20 -1.52
CA TYR A 77 0.63 -10.26 -2.02
C TYR A 77 1.08 -10.59 -3.44
N ASN A 78 1.32 -11.87 -3.74
CA ASN A 78 1.72 -12.30 -5.09
C ASN A 78 0.62 -12.06 -6.14
N ALA A 79 -0.65 -12.16 -5.76
CA ALA A 79 -1.75 -11.87 -6.68
C ALA A 79 -1.73 -10.40 -7.16
N GLU A 80 -1.30 -9.46 -6.33
CA GLU A 80 -1.15 -8.06 -6.71
C GLU A 80 0.00 -7.88 -7.70
N ILE A 81 1.16 -8.48 -7.39
CA ILE A 81 2.35 -8.44 -8.26
C ILE A 81 2.01 -9.00 -9.65
N GLU A 82 1.33 -10.16 -9.70
CA GLU A 82 0.90 -10.78 -10.95
C GLU A 82 -0.17 -9.99 -11.68
N ALA A 83 -1.08 -9.32 -10.97
CA ALA A 83 -2.06 -8.43 -11.57
C ALA A 83 -1.38 -7.22 -12.24
N MET A 84 -0.38 -6.62 -11.61
CA MET A 84 0.41 -5.55 -12.24
C MET A 84 1.21 -6.08 -13.43
N ARG A 85 1.91 -7.23 -13.29
CA ARG A 85 2.69 -7.86 -14.36
C ARG A 85 1.85 -8.18 -15.60
N SER A 86 0.61 -8.64 -15.39
CA SER A 86 -0.33 -8.95 -16.47
C SER A 86 -1.09 -7.74 -17.03
N GLY A 87 -0.73 -6.51 -16.61
CA GLY A 87 -1.38 -5.28 -17.08
C GLY A 87 -2.79 -5.05 -16.55
N LYS A 88 -3.14 -5.69 -15.42
CA LYS A 88 -4.46 -5.55 -14.77
C LYS A 88 -4.49 -4.46 -13.70
N LEU A 89 -3.34 -3.89 -13.33
CA LEU A 89 -3.23 -2.76 -12.40
C LEU A 89 -2.33 -1.69 -13.03
N GLU A 90 -2.67 -0.44 -12.83
CA GLU A 90 -1.88 0.73 -13.19
C GLU A 90 -1.11 1.29 -12.00
N VAL A 91 -1.67 1.14 -10.80
CA VAL A 91 -1.11 1.55 -9.51
C VAL A 91 -1.16 0.36 -8.58
N GLY A 92 -0.18 0.23 -7.69
CA GLY A 92 -0.17 -0.76 -6.62
C GLY A 92 0.50 -0.20 -5.38
N GLU A 93 0.01 -0.59 -4.22
CA GLU A 93 0.66 -0.39 -2.93
C GLU A 93 1.25 -1.73 -2.49
N PHE A 94 2.56 -1.80 -2.48
CA PHE A 94 3.31 -3.01 -2.16
C PHE A 94 4.08 -2.83 -0.86
N GLY A 95 4.16 -3.85 -0.03
CA GLY A 95 5.21 -3.89 0.99
C GLY A 95 6.60 -3.87 0.31
N PRO A 96 7.67 -3.41 0.99
CA PRO A 96 9.00 -3.23 0.38
C PRO A 96 9.57 -4.47 -0.33
N LEU A 97 9.34 -5.69 0.19
CA LEU A 97 9.75 -6.94 -0.47
C LEU A 97 8.90 -7.20 -1.72
N GLY A 98 7.57 -7.05 -1.60
CA GLY A 98 6.64 -7.17 -2.72
C GLY A 98 6.97 -6.17 -3.84
N TYR A 99 7.34 -4.94 -3.47
CA TYR A 99 7.83 -3.94 -4.43
C TYR A 99 9.10 -4.38 -5.15
N VAL A 100 10.09 -4.88 -4.42
CA VAL A 100 11.35 -5.38 -5.06
C VAL A 100 11.04 -6.44 -6.09
N LEU A 101 10.13 -7.36 -5.79
CA LEU A 101 9.66 -8.39 -6.73
C LEU A 101 8.87 -7.76 -7.89
N ALA A 102 7.89 -6.88 -7.61
CA ALA A 102 7.08 -6.20 -8.63
C ALA A 102 7.94 -5.34 -9.58
N HIS A 103 8.99 -4.68 -9.05
CA HIS A 103 9.96 -3.95 -9.86
C HIS A 103 10.67 -4.88 -10.86
N GLN A 104 11.10 -6.07 -10.39
CA GLN A 104 11.82 -7.04 -11.24
C GLN A 104 10.91 -7.65 -12.32
N VAL A 105 9.68 -8.06 -11.99
CA VAL A 105 8.83 -8.87 -12.89
C VAL A 105 7.75 -8.06 -13.60
N ALA A 106 7.29 -6.95 -13.01
CA ALA A 106 6.21 -6.10 -13.51
C ALA A 106 6.66 -4.69 -13.91
N LYS A 107 7.97 -4.36 -13.75
CA LYS A 107 8.54 -3.03 -14.00
C LYS A 107 7.83 -1.94 -13.16
N ALA A 108 7.42 -2.27 -11.95
CA ALA A 108 6.85 -1.31 -11.03
C ALA A 108 7.87 -0.20 -10.71
N GLU A 109 7.43 1.04 -10.70
CA GLU A 109 8.24 2.21 -10.35
C GLU A 109 7.68 2.81 -9.05
N ALA A 110 8.46 2.79 -7.96
CA ALA A 110 8.10 3.47 -6.73
C ALA A 110 8.10 4.98 -6.97
N VAL A 111 7.00 5.66 -6.68
CA VAL A 111 6.84 7.08 -7.01
C VAL A 111 6.40 7.92 -5.80
N ALA A 112 5.69 7.32 -4.86
CA ALA A 112 5.20 8.00 -3.66
C ALA A 112 5.16 7.05 -2.47
N ALA A 113 5.02 7.60 -1.26
CA ALA A 113 4.80 6.85 -0.03
C ALA A 113 3.99 7.70 0.95
N PHE A 114 3.41 7.09 1.97
CA PHE A 114 2.82 7.81 3.08
C PHE A 114 3.87 8.65 3.80
N SER A 115 3.48 9.87 4.20
CA SER A 115 4.37 10.75 4.96
C SER A 115 4.22 10.53 6.46
N ASN A 116 5.31 10.76 7.18
CA ASN A 116 5.30 10.97 8.62
C ASN A 116 4.84 12.40 8.98
N ALA A 117 4.83 12.73 10.27
CA ALA A 117 4.44 14.05 10.77
C ALA A 117 5.34 15.20 10.28
N GLU A 118 6.62 14.91 9.96
CA GLU A 118 7.57 15.88 9.42
C GLU A 118 7.45 16.06 7.89
N GLY A 119 6.52 15.35 7.24
CA GLY A 119 6.32 15.41 5.79
C GLY A 119 7.41 14.71 4.97
N LYS A 120 8.11 13.73 5.56
CA LYS A 120 9.06 12.83 4.91
C LYS A 120 8.41 11.45 4.72
N PRO A 121 8.95 10.59 3.83
CA PRO A 121 8.52 9.19 3.79
C PRO A 121 8.56 8.58 5.19
N ASP A 122 7.51 7.85 5.55
CA ASP A 122 7.41 7.20 6.85
C ASP A 122 8.30 5.96 6.92
N SER A 123 8.39 5.36 8.09
CA SER A 123 9.05 4.09 8.34
C SER A 123 8.34 3.34 9.46
N TYR A 124 8.45 2.04 9.41
CA TYR A 124 7.86 1.15 10.41
C TYR A 124 8.88 0.09 10.85
N TRP A 125 8.51 -0.84 11.72
CA TRP A 125 9.38 -1.91 12.16
C TRP A 125 8.64 -3.24 12.27
N ALA A 126 9.38 -4.33 12.09
CA ALA A 126 8.95 -5.69 12.32
C ALA A 126 9.35 -6.16 13.73
N SER A 127 8.62 -7.10 14.27
CA SER A 127 9.02 -7.78 15.49
C SER A 127 8.66 -9.26 15.49
N ILE A 128 9.26 -9.98 16.43
CA ILE A 128 8.87 -11.33 16.82
C ILE A 128 8.28 -11.21 18.21
N VAL A 129 7.08 -11.75 18.40
CA VAL A 129 6.36 -11.71 19.66
C VAL A 129 5.86 -13.09 20.05
N THR A 130 5.57 -13.23 21.32
CA THR A 130 4.86 -14.36 21.92
C THR A 130 3.81 -13.87 22.91
N TRP A 131 2.98 -14.73 23.44
CA TRP A 131 2.00 -14.38 24.47
C TRP A 131 2.54 -14.67 25.87
N PRO A 132 2.11 -13.91 26.92
CA PRO A 132 2.53 -14.15 28.30
C PRO A 132 2.14 -15.55 28.77
N GLY A 133 3.10 -16.29 29.30
CA GLY A 133 2.86 -17.67 29.79
C GLY A 133 3.11 -18.75 28.73
N SER A 134 3.56 -18.40 27.52
CA SER A 134 4.01 -19.35 26.49
C SER A 134 5.23 -20.20 26.93
N GLY A 135 5.98 -19.71 27.92
CA GLY A 135 7.27 -20.28 28.31
C GLY A 135 8.45 -19.82 27.45
N ILE A 136 8.20 -19.05 26.37
CA ILE A 136 9.22 -18.54 25.45
C ILE A 136 9.65 -17.14 25.92
N THR A 137 10.93 -16.95 26.19
CA THR A 137 11.52 -15.69 26.68
C THR A 137 12.58 -15.13 25.74
N THR A 138 13.07 -15.94 24.80
CA THR A 138 14.04 -15.56 23.78
C THR A 138 13.64 -16.11 22.41
N VAL A 139 14.15 -15.50 21.33
CA VAL A 139 13.88 -15.99 19.95
C VAL A 139 14.42 -17.42 19.77
N ALA A 140 15.54 -17.77 20.39
CA ALA A 140 16.13 -19.11 20.25
C ALA A 140 15.22 -20.23 20.84
N GLU A 141 14.39 -19.90 21.82
CA GLU A 141 13.45 -20.85 22.44
C GLU A 141 12.23 -21.14 21.55
N ILE A 142 12.05 -20.43 20.42
CA ILE A 142 10.99 -20.71 19.44
C ILE A 142 11.26 -22.04 18.70
N ARG A 143 12.45 -22.62 18.87
CA ARG A 143 12.80 -23.91 18.23
C ARG A 143 11.75 -25.00 18.53
N GLY A 144 11.17 -25.55 17.47
CA GLY A 144 10.16 -26.62 17.55
C GLY A 144 8.74 -26.13 17.87
N HIS A 145 8.56 -24.82 18.12
CA HIS A 145 7.27 -24.19 18.38
C HIS A 145 6.58 -23.73 17.09
N SER A 146 5.27 -23.45 17.19
CA SER A 146 4.47 -22.87 16.13
C SER A 146 4.76 -21.39 15.98
N PHE A 147 4.82 -20.91 14.72
CA PHE A 147 5.12 -19.53 14.38
C PHE A 147 4.20 -19.01 13.26
N ALA A 148 3.53 -17.89 13.48
CA ALA A 148 2.71 -17.24 12.46
C ALA A 148 3.52 -16.19 11.72
N PHE A 149 3.70 -16.38 10.41
CA PHE A 149 4.05 -15.36 9.44
C PHE A 149 2.76 -14.78 8.84
N SER A 150 2.80 -13.59 8.22
CA SER A 150 1.62 -13.04 7.52
C SER A 150 1.49 -13.63 6.10
N ASP A 151 2.41 -13.31 5.21
CA ASP A 151 2.42 -13.71 3.79
C ASP A 151 3.86 -13.94 3.33
N PRO A 152 4.14 -14.90 2.42
CA PRO A 152 5.49 -15.18 1.92
C PRO A 152 6.20 -13.97 1.34
N ALA A 153 5.48 -13.06 0.65
CA ALA A 153 6.03 -11.85 0.05
C ALA A 153 6.02 -10.63 0.99
N SER A 154 5.60 -10.81 2.27
CA SER A 154 5.60 -9.72 3.23
C SER A 154 7.00 -9.40 3.76
N THR A 155 7.32 -8.12 3.83
CA THR A 155 8.57 -7.62 4.42
C THR A 155 8.61 -7.83 5.92
N SER A 156 7.67 -7.23 6.64
CA SER A 156 7.62 -7.27 8.11
C SER A 156 6.98 -8.54 8.65
N GLY A 157 6.17 -9.21 7.84
CA GLY A 157 5.47 -10.43 8.25
C GLY A 157 6.19 -11.72 7.89
N HIS A 158 7.25 -11.66 7.06
CA HIS A 158 8.07 -12.84 6.72
C HIS A 158 9.57 -12.53 6.69
N LEU A 159 10.04 -11.64 5.79
CA LEU A 159 11.47 -11.41 5.55
C LEU A 159 12.23 -11.06 6.84
N PHE A 160 11.76 -10.05 7.58
CA PHE A 160 12.41 -9.60 8.80
C PHE A 160 12.25 -10.57 9.98
N PRO A 161 11.09 -11.21 10.24
CA PRO A 161 11.00 -12.31 11.22
C PRO A 161 11.93 -13.46 10.89
N ALA A 162 12.05 -13.88 9.62
CA ALA A 162 13.00 -14.90 9.19
C ALA A 162 14.46 -14.48 9.49
N LEU A 163 14.81 -13.20 9.26
CA LEU A 163 16.11 -12.65 9.69
C LEU A 163 16.29 -12.75 11.21
N GLY A 164 15.29 -12.37 11.99
CA GLY A 164 15.33 -12.44 13.46
C GLY A 164 15.55 -13.86 13.96
N LEU A 165 14.85 -14.84 13.37
CA LEU A 165 15.03 -16.25 13.66
C LEU A 165 16.45 -16.71 13.30
N ARG A 166 16.98 -16.38 12.11
CA ARG A 166 18.33 -16.73 11.68
C ARG A 166 19.41 -16.11 12.55
N LYS A 167 19.25 -14.86 13.00
CA LYS A 167 20.15 -14.19 13.95
C LYS A 167 20.21 -14.92 15.31
N ALA A 168 19.13 -15.60 15.68
CA ALA A 168 19.07 -16.43 16.90
C ALA A 168 19.53 -17.89 16.68
N GLY A 169 20.06 -18.22 15.48
CA GLY A 169 20.54 -19.55 15.15
C GLY A 169 19.45 -20.56 14.77
N LEU A 170 18.28 -20.06 14.34
CA LEU A 170 17.17 -20.88 13.85
C LEU A 170 17.05 -20.80 12.32
N ASP A 171 16.82 -21.94 11.68
CA ASP A 171 16.36 -21.99 10.30
C ASP A 171 14.82 -21.82 10.28
N PRO A 172 14.27 -20.74 9.69
CA PRO A 172 12.84 -20.48 9.70
C PRO A 172 12.01 -21.57 9.02
N ASP A 173 12.63 -22.32 8.08
CA ASP A 173 11.93 -23.36 7.30
C ASP A 173 11.98 -24.75 7.98
N LYS A 174 12.92 -24.96 8.92
CA LYS A 174 13.17 -26.27 9.54
C LYS A 174 13.00 -26.30 11.05
N ASP A 175 13.40 -25.21 11.71
CA ASP A 175 13.48 -25.16 13.18
C ASP A 175 12.20 -24.66 13.84
N VAL A 176 11.27 -24.09 13.08
CA VAL A 176 9.95 -23.65 13.56
C VAL A 176 8.83 -24.31 12.78
N LYS A 177 7.65 -24.45 13.39
CA LYS A 177 6.45 -24.91 12.69
C LYS A 177 5.73 -23.68 12.13
N GLY A 178 6.29 -23.12 11.04
CA GLY A 178 5.79 -21.92 10.41
C GLY A 178 4.45 -22.14 9.71
N ILE A 179 3.55 -21.17 9.86
CA ILE A 179 2.31 -21.05 9.07
C ILE A 179 2.21 -19.64 8.50
N TYR A 180 1.61 -19.48 7.34
CA TYR A 180 1.23 -18.19 6.79
C TYR A 180 -0.24 -17.93 7.09
N ALA A 181 -0.51 -16.88 7.86
CA ALA A 181 -1.85 -16.53 8.34
C ALA A 181 -2.69 -15.78 7.29
N GLY A 182 -2.05 -15.30 6.21
CA GLY A 182 -2.68 -14.59 5.10
C GLY A 182 -2.76 -13.06 5.28
N SER A 183 -2.62 -12.55 6.51
CA SER A 183 -2.55 -11.11 6.79
C SER A 183 -1.88 -10.85 8.15
N HIS A 184 -1.44 -9.61 8.39
CA HIS A 184 -0.92 -9.18 9.69
C HIS A 184 -1.98 -9.28 10.80
N THR A 185 -3.22 -8.92 10.49
CA THR A 185 -4.34 -9.06 11.43
C THR A 185 -4.54 -10.52 11.83
N SER A 186 -4.54 -11.45 10.88
CA SER A 186 -4.73 -12.88 11.17
C SER A 186 -3.57 -13.46 11.97
N SER A 187 -2.31 -13.02 11.69
CA SER A 187 -1.13 -13.40 12.46
C SER A 187 -1.25 -12.93 13.90
N PHE A 188 -1.57 -11.65 14.12
CA PHE A 188 -1.80 -11.09 15.46
C PHE A 188 -2.92 -11.82 16.21
N GLU A 189 -4.05 -12.10 15.55
CA GLU A 189 -5.17 -12.82 16.16
C GLU A 189 -4.80 -14.27 16.53
N ALA A 190 -3.97 -14.93 15.71
CA ALA A 190 -3.49 -16.28 16.04
C ALA A 190 -2.62 -16.28 17.30
N ILE A 191 -1.77 -15.28 17.48
CA ILE A 191 -0.94 -15.10 18.67
C ILE A 191 -1.82 -14.73 19.88
N TYR A 192 -2.68 -13.74 19.72
CA TYR A 192 -3.58 -13.24 20.75
C TYR A 192 -4.50 -14.32 21.32
N ASN A 193 -5.00 -15.21 20.46
CA ASN A 193 -5.87 -16.33 20.84
C ASN A 193 -5.08 -17.62 21.17
N HIS A 194 -3.77 -17.55 21.33
CA HIS A 194 -2.88 -18.66 21.66
C HIS A 194 -3.01 -19.85 20.71
N LYS A 195 -3.28 -19.59 19.40
CA LYS A 195 -3.35 -20.60 18.33
C LYS A 195 -1.96 -21.00 17.83
N VAL A 196 -1.01 -20.11 18.04
CA VAL A 196 0.43 -20.31 17.78
C VAL A 196 1.22 -19.85 19.00
N ASP A 197 2.44 -20.35 19.17
CA ASP A 197 3.30 -20.06 20.31
C ASP A 197 4.00 -18.70 20.16
N ALA A 198 4.36 -18.33 18.93
CA ALA A 198 5.00 -17.06 18.57
C ALA A 198 4.58 -16.62 17.16
N GLY A 199 4.95 -15.42 16.78
CA GLY A 199 4.69 -14.92 15.43
C GLY A 199 5.21 -13.50 15.21
N GLU A 200 4.88 -12.95 14.05
CA GLU A 200 5.21 -11.60 13.68
C GLU A 200 4.18 -10.59 14.24
N LEU A 201 4.64 -9.37 14.47
CA LEU A 201 3.80 -8.20 14.72
C LEU A 201 4.57 -6.96 14.30
N ASN A 202 4.06 -6.20 13.34
CA ASN A 202 4.67 -4.95 12.95
C ASN A 202 4.07 -3.74 13.72
N SER A 203 4.71 -2.57 13.60
CA SER A 203 4.28 -1.37 14.33
C SER A 203 2.93 -0.84 13.87
N GLU A 204 2.59 -0.98 12.59
CA GLU A 204 1.34 -0.48 12.02
C GLU A 204 0.16 -1.35 12.48
N GLN A 205 0.32 -2.68 12.44
CA GLN A 205 -0.67 -3.60 13.00
C GLN A 205 -0.84 -3.41 14.51
N LEU A 206 0.25 -3.18 15.24
CA LEU A 206 0.19 -2.89 16.68
C LEU A 206 -0.63 -1.63 16.94
N GLU A 207 -0.38 -0.56 16.21
CA GLU A 207 -1.12 0.70 16.36
C GLU A 207 -2.59 0.54 15.96
N SER A 208 -2.86 -0.12 14.85
CA SER A 208 -4.22 -0.46 14.41
C SER A 208 -4.97 -1.30 15.46
N ALA A 209 -4.32 -2.30 16.08
CA ALA A 209 -4.91 -3.12 17.14
C ALA A 209 -5.20 -2.31 18.41
N LYS A 210 -4.34 -1.35 18.78
CA LYS A 210 -4.59 -0.43 19.91
C LYS A 210 -5.81 0.43 19.65
N GLN A 211 -5.90 1.05 18.51
CA GLN A 211 -7.01 1.95 18.14
C GLN A 211 -8.35 1.22 18.11
N ARG A 212 -8.34 -0.05 17.75
CA ARG A 212 -9.54 -0.91 17.78
C ARG A 212 -9.84 -1.50 19.16
N GLY A 213 -9.01 -1.21 20.16
CA GLY A 213 -9.15 -1.77 21.52
C GLY A 213 -8.88 -3.28 21.60
N GLN A 214 -8.27 -3.86 20.57
CA GLN A 214 -7.88 -5.27 20.51
C GLN A 214 -6.53 -5.52 21.21
N TYR A 215 -5.66 -4.51 21.26
CA TYR A 215 -4.40 -4.57 21.99
C TYR A 215 -4.55 -3.94 23.39
N LYS A 216 -4.12 -4.66 24.40
CA LYS A 216 -3.89 -4.14 25.75
C LYS A 216 -2.43 -4.39 26.10
N GLU A 217 -1.84 -3.50 26.89
CA GLU A 217 -0.47 -3.68 27.36
C GLU A 217 -0.33 -5.02 28.10
N GLY A 218 0.73 -5.75 27.75
CA GLY A 218 1.01 -7.07 28.31
C GLY A 218 0.29 -8.25 27.65
N VAL A 219 -0.47 -8.06 26.56
CA VAL A 219 -1.07 -9.19 25.82
C VAL A 219 -0.06 -9.92 24.93
N VAL A 220 1.07 -9.29 24.61
CA VAL A 220 2.21 -9.91 23.93
C VAL A 220 3.52 -9.56 24.63
N VAL A 221 4.52 -10.43 24.46
CA VAL A 221 5.90 -10.23 24.88
C VAL A 221 6.75 -10.07 23.62
N PHE A 222 7.46 -8.94 23.51
CA PHE A 222 8.38 -8.71 22.40
C PHE A 222 9.70 -9.43 22.64
N LEU A 223 10.08 -10.32 21.73
CA LEU A 223 11.33 -11.08 21.80
C LEU A 223 12.43 -10.46 20.95
N TRP A 224 12.04 -9.78 19.86
CA TRP A 224 12.95 -9.12 18.94
C TRP A 224 12.23 -8.00 18.18
N LYS A 225 13.01 -7.00 17.75
CA LYS A 225 12.54 -5.89 16.93
C LYS A 225 13.59 -5.56 15.86
N SER A 226 13.15 -5.23 14.66
CA SER A 226 14.01 -4.83 13.56
C SER A 226 14.50 -3.38 13.68
N ASP A 227 15.51 -3.04 12.87
CA ASP A 227 15.77 -1.67 12.47
C ASP A 227 14.57 -1.10 11.68
N PRO A 228 14.48 0.23 11.49
CA PRO A 228 13.43 0.84 10.68
C PRO A 228 13.41 0.30 9.25
N ILE A 229 12.20 0.04 8.76
CA ILE A 229 11.90 -0.42 7.41
C ILE A 229 11.28 0.78 6.69
N PRO A 230 11.70 1.14 5.45
CA PRO A 230 11.01 2.16 4.68
C PRO A 230 9.56 1.75 4.46
N THR A 231 8.63 2.72 4.56
CA THR A 231 7.20 2.45 4.37
C THR A 231 6.90 1.95 2.96
N ASP A 232 5.74 1.36 2.79
CA ASP A 232 5.24 0.76 1.57
C ASP A 232 5.17 1.80 0.44
N PRO A 233 5.76 1.52 -0.74
CA PRO A 233 5.67 2.42 -1.88
C PRO A 233 4.32 2.33 -2.58
N ILE A 234 3.78 3.48 -2.93
CA ILE A 234 2.81 3.58 -4.01
C ILE A 234 3.59 3.56 -5.32
N SER A 235 3.31 2.57 -6.13
CA SER A 235 4.05 2.29 -7.36
C SER A 235 3.15 2.38 -8.57
N VAL A 236 3.72 2.80 -9.71
CA VAL A 236 3.03 2.81 -11.00
C VAL A 236 3.65 1.77 -11.93
N ARG A 237 2.84 1.20 -12.82
CA ARG A 237 3.36 0.28 -13.84
C ARG A 237 4.20 1.03 -14.87
N GLY A 238 5.43 0.55 -15.12
CA GLY A 238 6.43 1.26 -15.90
C GLY A 238 6.10 1.44 -17.39
N ASP A 239 5.26 0.57 -17.99
CA ASP A 239 4.87 0.59 -19.40
C ASP A 239 3.66 1.51 -19.72
N LEU A 240 3.19 2.29 -18.74
CA LEU A 240 2.11 3.25 -18.97
C LEU A 240 2.53 4.32 -19.99
N PRO A 241 1.58 4.83 -20.81
CA PRO A 241 1.87 5.94 -21.72
C PRO A 241 2.48 7.14 -20.99
N GLU A 242 3.61 7.65 -21.47
CA GLU A 242 4.43 8.65 -20.79
C GLU A 242 3.65 9.89 -20.33
N GLY A 243 2.75 10.42 -21.14
CA GLY A 243 1.95 11.60 -20.79
C GLY A 243 1.01 11.32 -19.61
N PHE A 244 0.34 10.17 -19.62
CA PHE A 244 -0.52 9.73 -18.54
C PHE A 244 0.31 9.41 -17.27
N LYS A 245 1.41 8.65 -17.42
CA LYS A 245 2.29 8.28 -16.30
C LYS A 245 2.81 9.51 -15.57
N LYS A 246 3.30 10.54 -16.27
CA LYS A 246 3.74 11.80 -15.64
C LYS A 246 2.62 12.50 -14.87
N ARG A 247 1.41 12.56 -15.41
CA ARG A 247 0.25 13.16 -14.72
C ARG A 247 -0.12 12.37 -13.47
N LEU A 248 -0.16 11.04 -13.57
CA LEU A 248 -0.45 10.13 -12.46
C LEU A 248 0.59 10.25 -11.34
N ILE A 249 1.88 10.24 -11.67
CA ILE A 249 2.97 10.42 -10.69
C ILE A 249 2.85 11.78 -10.00
N ALA A 250 2.64 12.85 -10.75
CA ALA A 250 2.48 14.18 -10.17
C ALA A 250 1.29 14.27 -9.22
N ALA A 251 0.17 13.61 -9.54
CA ALA A 251 -1.00 13.55 -8.66
C ALA A 251 -0.70 12.74 -7.39
N LEU A 252 -0.10 11.56 -7.51
CA LEU A 252 0.26 10.71 -6.37
C LEU A 252 1.22 11.41 -5.42
N GLN A 253 2.29 12.03 -5.93
CA GLN A 253 3.28 12.73 -5.10
C GLN A 253 2.75 13.97 -4.37
N ASN A 254 1.57 14.46 -4.76
CA ASN A 254 0.92 15.63 -4.16
C ASN A 254 -0.44 15.29 -3.57
N LEU A 255 -0.79 14.01 -3.41
CA LEU A 255 -2.09 13.59 -2.92
C LEU A 255 -2.29 14.04 -1.48
N ASP A 256 -3.36 14.83 -1.26
CA ASP A 256 -3.72 15.38 0.03
C ASP A 256 -4.67 14.42 0.78
N LEU A 257 -4.11 13.65 1.71
CA LEU A 257 -4.84 12.70 2.53
C LEU A 257 -5.56 13.37 3.71
N SER A 258 -5.39 14.69 3.94
CA SER A 258 -6.17 15.41 4.95
C SER A 258 -7.67 15.45 4.61
N LYS A 259 -8.01 15.19 3.35
CA LYS A 259 -9.39 15.08 2.84
C LYS A 259 -10.06 13.76 3.21
N LEU A 260 -9.31 12.75 3.66
CA LEU A 260 -9.87 11.50 4.15
C LEU A 260 -10.61 11.71 5.46
N PRO A 261 -11.66 10.91 5.75
CA PRO A 261 -12.27 10.86 7.07
C PRO A 261 -11.21 10.67 8.17
N GLU A 262 -11.40 11.33 9.31
CA GLU A 262 -10.45 11.26 10.42
C GLU A 262 -10.27 9.82 10.94
N ASP A 263 -11.37 9.06 10.99
CA ASP A 263 -11.34 7.66 11.44
C ASP A 263 -10.52 6.78 10.52
N ASP A 264 -10.58 6.99 9.19
CA ASP A 264 -9.77 6.26 8.22
C ASP A 264 -8.28 6.51 8.46
N ARG A 265 -7.89 7.77 8.64
CA ARG A 265 -6.51 8.16 8.92
C ARG A 265 -5.99 7.55 10.22
N LYS A 266 -6.84 7.48 11.25
CA LYS A 266 -6.52 6.82 12.52
C LYS A 266 -6.35 5.31 12.35
N ILE A 267 -7.28 4.65 11.65
CA ILE A 267 -7.24 3.20 11.43
C ILE A 267 -5.97 2.80 10.66
N MET A 268 -5.56 3.60 9.69
CA MET A 268 -4.32 3.39 8.94
C MET A 268 -3.05 3.74 9.74
N GLY A 269 -3.18 4.37 10.90
CA GLY A 269 -2.02 4.81 11.69
C GLY A 269 -1.17 5.88 10.98
N LEU A 270 -1.79 6.69 10.08
CA LEU A 270 -1.05 7.65 9.29
C LEU A 270 -0.37 8.72 10.16
N GLY A 271 0.97 8.77 10.10
CA GLY A 271 1.77 9.79 10.77
C GLY A 271 1.61 11.18 10.15
N GLY A 272 1.38 11.24 8.84
CA GLY A 272 1.22 12.47 8.07
C GLY A 272 -0.12 12.54 7.33
N THR A 273 -0.27 13.58 6.50
CA THR A 273 -1.53 13.90 5.82
C THR A 273 -1.40 13.96 4.30
N ARG A 274 -0.37 13.37 3.73
CA ARG A 274 -0.13 13.35 2.28
C ARG A 274 0.70 12.16 1.84
N PHE A 275 0.67 11.88 0.56
CA PHE A 275 1.77 11.17 -0.08
C PHE A 275 2.93 12.14 -0.35
N VAL A 276 4.14 11.60 -0.30
CA VAL A 276 5.38 12.32 -0.60
C VAL A 276 6.19 11.52 -1.62
N PRO A 277 7.07 12.16 -2.40
CA PRO A 277 7.94 11.44 -3.34
C PRO A 277 8.73 10.33 -2.66
N GLN A 278 8.77 9.18 -3.32
CA GLN A 278 9.58 8.02 -2.93
C GLN A 278 10.32 7.50 -4.17
N THR A 279 11.49 6.88 -3.95
CA THR A 279 12.32 6.38 -5.03
C THR A 279 12.69 4.90 -4.84
N ASP A 280 13.10 4.27 -5.93
CA ASP A 280 13.54 2.87 -5.96
C ASP A 280 14.73 2.60 -5.02
N GLU A 281 15.65 3.57 -4.90
CA GLU A 281 16.86 3.47 -4.07
C GLU A 281 16.55 3.27 -2.59
N ALA A 282 15.40 3.75 -2.10
CA ALA A 282 14.98 3.56 -0.71
C ALA A 282 14.85 2.08 -0.32
N TYR A 283 14.67 1.20 -1.31
CA TYR A 283 14.46 -0.24 -1.11
C TYR A 283 15.73 -1.08 -1.36
N ASN A 284 16.90 -0.46 -1.56
CA ASN A 284 18.17 -1.18 -1.75
C ASN A 284 18.52 -2.05 -0.53
N GLY A 285 18.26 -1.58 0.69
CA GLY A 285 18.46 -2.39 1.90
C GLY A 285 17.62 -3.68 1.94
N ILE A 286 16.44 -3.67 1.30
CA ILE A 286 15.61 -4.88 1.16
C ILE A 286 16.25 -5.85 0.14
N ARG A 287 16.76 -5.35 -0.98
CA ARG A 287 17.49 -6.14 -1.98
C ARG A 287 18.73 -6.81 -1.38
N ASP A 288 19.49 -6.05 -0.59
CA ASP A 288 20.67 -6.56 0.11
C ASP A 288 20.30 -7.67 1.11
N LEU A 289 19.19 -7.50 1.83
CA LEU A 289 18.69 -8.50 2.77
C LEU A 289 18.23 -9.77 2.05
N VAL A 290 17.45 -9.65 0.97
CA VAL A 290 17.05 -10.78 0.11
C VAL A 290 18.27 -11.56 -0.38
N SER A 291 19.29 -10.86 -0.87
CA SER A 291 20.56 -11.47 -1.32
C SER A 291 21.28 -12.17 -0.17
N THR A 292 21.42 -11.51 0.99
CA THR A 292 22.11 -12.05 2.18
C THR A 292 21.44 -13.32 2.71
N LEU A 293 20.10 -13.36 2.68
CA LEU A 293 19.33 -14.51 3.14
C LEU A 293 19.18 -15.60 2.08
N ASN A 294 19.70 -15.37 0.86
CA ASN A 294 19.54 -16.25 -0.30
C ASN A 294 18.07 -16.60 -0.58
N ILE A 295 17.18 -15.61 -0.46
CA ILE A 295 15.76 -15.80 -0.76
C ILE A 295 15.58 -15.82 -2.28
N ASP A 296 15.00 -16.90 -2.77
CA ASP A 296 14.61 -17.01 -4.17
C ASP A 296 13.23 -16.34 -4.37
N LEU A 297 13.25 -15.11 -4.88
CA LEU A 297 12.04 -14.34 -5.13
C LEU A 297 11.02 -15.02 -6.06
N ASN A 298 11.47 -16.01 -6.86
CA ASN A 298 10.57 -16.78 -7.72
C ASN A 298 9.84 -17.92 -6.99
N LYS A 299 10.12 -18.12 -5.71
CA LYS A 299 9.55 -19.18 -4.87
C LYS A 299 8.79 -18.64 -3.66
N LEU A 300 8.36 -17.39 -3.71
CA LEU A 300 7.56 -16.77 -2.65
C LEU A 300 6.04 -17.02 -2.84
N ASP A 301 5.67 -18.04 -3.62
CA ASP A 301 4.27 -18.43 -3.85
C ASP A 301 3.66 -19.18 -2.66
#